data_e598493915760a612e22a8364de1c719
#
_entry.id   e598493915760a612e22a8364de1c719
#
_cell.length_a   1.000
_cell.length_b   1.000
_cell.length_c   1.000
_cell.angle_alpha   90.00
_cell.angle_beta   90.00
_cell.angle_gamma   90.00
#
_symmetry.space_group_name_H-M   'P 1'
#
loop_
_entity.id
_entity.type
_entity.pdbx_description
1 polymer ?
#
loop_
_entity_poly.entity_id
_entity_poly.type
_entity_poly.pdbx_seq_one_letter_code
_entity_poly.pdbx_strand_id
1 'polypeptide(L)'
;DNYLEELKENGEESNPEHLCEEIVKMNIFNSVFVDCTASPDVAALYETLMNNNVSVVAANKEAASSSYDNYTKLKETARHRDIKFLFETNVGAGLPIINTMNDLINSGDHILKLEAVLSGTLNYIFNTISADIPFSEAIHMAKEAGYAEPDPRIDLSGKDVIRKLVILAREAGYPVEQADVKRNLVHPGKVLRGFP
;
A
#
# COMPACT_ATOMS: atom_id res chain seq x y z
N ASP A 1 28.52 13.88 0.59
CA ASP A 1 27.94 13.95 -0.75
C ASP A 1 26.77 14.93 -0.70
N ASN A 2 26.88 16.02 -1.46
CA ASN A 2 26.03 17.21 -1.35
C ASN A 2 24.88 17.17 -2.38
N TYR A 3 24.39 15.94 -2.72
CA TYR A 3 23.42 15.74 -3.79
C TYR A 3 22.09 16.49 -3.59
N LEU A 4 21.70 16.75 -2.33
CA LEU A 4 20.46 17.48 -2.04
C LEU A 4 20.59 18.99 -2.37
N GLU A 5 21.77 19.57 -2.17
CA GLU A 5 22.04 20.96 -2.57
C GLU A 5 22.17 21.06 -4.09
N GLU A 6 22.85 20.12 -4.69
CA GLU A 6 22.99 20.04 -6.15
C GLU A 6 21.63 19.87 -6.84
N LEU A 7 20.72 19.03 -6.28
CA LEU A 7 19.34 18.88 -6.75
C LEU A 7 18.52 20.17 -6.58
N LYS A 8 18.72 20.93 -5.50
CA LYS A 8 18.03 22.20 -5.29
C LYS A 8 18.50 23.30 -6.25
N GLU A 9 19.77 23.27 -6.63
CA GLU A 9 20.36 24.29 -7.51
C GLU A 9 20.15 23.96 -9.00
N ASN A 10 20.21 22.69 -9.37
CA ASN A 10 20.24 22.25 -10.78
C ASN A 10 19.14 21.26 -11.15
N GLY A 11 18.27 20.88 -10.18
CA GLY A 11 17.18 19.94 -10.42
C GLY A 11 16.03 20.58 -11.20
N GLU A 12 15.41 19.80 -12.05
CA GLU A 12 14.18 20.16 -12.74
C GLU A 12 12.96 19.73 -11.95
N GLU A 13 11.82 20.38 -12.16
CA GLU A 13 10.55 20.02 -11.53
C GLU A 13 10.15 18.60 -11.96
N SER A 14 9.79 17.77 -10.99
CA SER A 14 9.36 16.38 -11.24
C SER A 14 8.05 16.34 -12.00
N ASN A 15 8.05 15.71 -13.17
CA ASN A 15 6.86 15.41 -13.96
C ASN A 15 6.78 13.91 -14.21
N PRO A 16 5.89 13.17 -13.49
CA PRO A 16 5.78 11.73 -13.62
C PRO A 16 5.46 11.25 -15.03
N GLU A 17 4.62 11.97 -15.77
CA GLU A 17 4.24 11.64 -17.15
C GLU A 17 5.45 11.72 -18.08
N HIS A 18 6.20 12.80 -17.98
CA HIS A 18 7.42 12.96 -18.79
C HIS A 18 8.47 11.89 -18.46
N LEU A 19 8.66 11.58 -17.17
CA LEU A 19 9.54 10.48 -16.76
C LEU A 19 9.10 9.15 -17.39
N CYS A 20 7.80 8.87 -17.39
CA CYS A 20 7.25 7.68 -18.02
C CYS A 20 7.56 7.64 -19.54
N GLU A 21 7.34 8.76 -20.23
CA GLU A 21 7.65 8.87 -21.65
C GLU A 21 9.14 8.62 -21.96
N GLU A 22 10.04 9.18 -21.16
CA GLU A 22 11.47 8.98 -21.34
C GLU A 22 11.88 7.52 -21.08
N ILE A 23 11.35 6.87 -20.05
CA ILE A 23 11.57 5.45 -19.80
C ILE A 23 11.12 4.61 -21.00
N VAL A 24 9.95 4.89 -21.54
CA VAL A 24 9.39 4.18 -22.71
C VAL A 24 10.28 4.42 -23.96
N LYS A 25 10.72 5.65 -24.19
CA LYS A 25 11.61 6.01 -25.31
C LYS A 25 12.97 5.31 -25.23
N MET A 26 13.53 5.14 -24.03
CA MET A 26 14.79 4.42 -23.84
C MET A 26 14.73 2.99 -24.38
N ASN A 27 13.56 2.35 -24.34
CA ASN A 27 13.30 0.99 -24.83
C ASN A 27 14.37 -0.02 -24.39
N ILE A 28 14.77 0.04 -23.12
CA ILE A 28 15.81 -0.82 -22.55
C ILE A 28 15.18 -2.15 -22.13
N PHE A 29 15.75 -3.25 -22.57
CA PHE A 29 15.31 -4.59 -22.20
C PHE A 29 15.54 -4.86 -20.71
N ASN A 30 14.61 -5.60 -20.06
CA ASN A 30 14.62 -5.91 -18.62
C ASN A 30 14.55 -4.67 -17.70
N SER A 31 13.90 -3.61 -18.14
CA SER A 31 13.67 -2.43 -17.29
C SER A 31 12.71 -2.74 -16.13
N VAL A 32 13.03 -2.13 -14.99
CA VAL A 32 12.20 -2.22 -13.77
C VAL A 32 11.94 -0.81 -13.26
N PHE A 33 10.67 -0.46 -13.13
CA PHE A 33 10.24 0.77 -12.47
C PHE A 33 9.94 0.48 -11.00
N VAL A 34 10.59 1.23 -10.10
CA VAL A 34 10.41 1.08 -8.64
C VAL A 34 9.65 2.29 -8.11
N ASP A 35 8.46 2.06 -7.57
CA ASP A 35 7.63 3.10 -6.96
C ASP A 35 7.62 3.01 -5.43
N CYS A 36 8.28 3.98 -4.79
CA CYS A 36 8.30 4.17 -3.34
C CYS A 36 7.45 5.36 -2.89
N THR A 37 6.56 5.87 -3.77
CA THR A 37 5.68 6.99 -3.46
C THR A 37 4.36 6.52 -2.84
N ALA A 38 3.49 7.48 -2.51
CA ALA A 38 2.08 7.25 -2.20
C ALA A 38 1.18 8.01 -3.21
N SER A 39 1.73 8.38 -4.37
CA SER A 39 1.05 9.18 -5.38
C SER A 39 0.11 8.33 -6.25
N PRO A 40 -1.17 8.71 -6.36
CA PRO A 40 -2.09 8.11 -7.33
C PRO A 40 -1.63 8.34 -8.78
N ASP A 41 -1.05 9.51 -9.08
CA ASP A 41 -0.61 9.88 -10.42
C ASP A 41 0.53 8.97 -10.90
N VAL A 42 1.49 8.66 -10.02
CA VAL A 42 2.55 7.69 -10.32
C VAL A 42 1.98 6.29 -10.54
N ALA A 43 1.03 5.86 -9.70
CA ALA A 43 0.39 4.56 -9.86
C ALA A 43 -0.42 4.44 -11.17
N ALA A 44 -0.97 5.54 -11.68
CA ALA A 44 -1.69 5.59 -12.96
C ALA A 44 -0.78 5.31 -14.17
N LEU A 45 0.53 5.49 -14.04
CA LEU A 45 1.50 5.23 -15.11
C LEU A 45 1.82 3.74 -15.31
N TYR A 46 1.48 2.88 -14.36
CA TYR A 46 1.86 1.47 -14.40
C TYR A 46 1.35 0.76 -15.66
N GLU A 47 0.14 1.03 -16.09
CA GLU A 47 -0.41 0.43 -17.31
C GLU A 47 0.45 0.77 -18.53
N THR A 48 0.84 2.02 -18.69
CA THR A 48 1.68 2.48 -19.80
C THR A 48 3.06 1.83 -19.75
N LEU A 49 3.70 1.83 -18.59
CA LEU A 49 5.01 1.21 -18.38
C LEU A 49 4.97 -0.29 -18.71
N MET A 50 4.00 -1.00 -18.14
CA MET A 50 3.85 -2.45 -18.33
C MET A 50 3.50 -2.81 -19.77
N ASN A 51 2.71 -2.00 -20.46
CA ASN A 51 2.45 -2.16 -21.89
C ASN A 51 3.69 -1.93 -22.77
N ASN A 52 4.73 -1.33 -22.23
CA ASN A 52 6.04 -1.17 -22.88
C ASN A 52 7.11 -2.11 -22.28
N ASN A 53 6.69 -3.24 -21.71
CA ASN A 53 7.56 -4.29 -21.17
C ASN A 53 8.45 -3.85 -19.99
N VAL A 54 8.05 -2.84 -19.25
CA VAL A 54 8.71 -2.42 -18.01
C VAL A 54 8.02 -3.12 -16.84
N SER A 55 8.79 -3.89 -16.07
CA SER A 55 8.29 -4.49 -14.82
C SER A 55 8.09 -3.41 -13.76
N VAL A 56 7.12 -3.59 -12.87
CA VAL A 56 6.82 -2.65 -11.78
C VAL A 56 7.02 -3.33 -10.44
N VAL A 57 7.76 -2.66 -9.54
CA VAL A 57 7.93 -3.03 -8.13
C VAL A 57 7.43 -1.87 -7.27
N ALA A 58 6.36 -2.06 -6.51
CA ALA A 58 5.66 -0.97 -5.85
C ALA A 58 5.54 -1.15 -4.32
N ALA A 59 6.03 -0.17 -3.57
CA ALA A 59 5.61 0.04 -2.18
C ALA A 59 4.28 0.82 -2.11
N ASN A 60 3.93 1.51 -3.18
CA ASN A 60 2.68 2.26 -3.35
C ASN A 60 1.48 1.30 -3.44
N LYS A 61 0.51 1.46 -2.54
CA LYS A 61 -0.68 0.61 -2.47
C LYS A 61 -1.79 1.02 -3.45
N GLU A 62 -1.67 2.20 -4.09
CA GLU A 62 -2.76 2.77 -4.89
C GLU A 62 -3.20 1.80 -5.99
N ALA A 63 -2.30 1.28 -6.81
CA ALA A 63 -2.65 0.37 -7.91
C ALA A 63 -3.25 -0.95 -7.42
N ALA A 64 -2.62 -1.61 -6.44
CA ALA A 64 -3.06 -2.91 -5.93
C ALA A 64 -4.38 -2.84 -5.15
N SER A 65 -4.71 -1.68 -4.56
CA SER A 65 -5.97 -1.42 -3.83
C SER A 65 -7.00 -0.58 -4.61
N SER A 66 -6.74 -0.22 -5.86
CA SER A 66 -7.67 0.51 -6.74
C SER A 66 -8.94 -0.31 -7.06
N SER A 67 -9.69 0.00 -8.11
CA SER A 67 -10.79 -0.88 -8.55
C SER A 67 -10.29 -2.28 -8.88
N TYR A 68 -11.13 -3.28 -8.67
CA TYR A 68 -10.79 -4.67 -9.00
C TYR A 68 -10.44 -4.84 -10.49
N ASP A 69 -11.14 -4.12 -11.35
CA ASP A 69 -10.87 -4.12 -12.79
C ASP A 69 -9.46 -3.63 -13.12
N ASN A 70 -9.02 -2.52 -12.50
CA ASN A 70 -7.67 -2.01 -12.72
C ASN A 70 -6.60 -2.98 -12.18
N TYR A 71 -6.80 -3.50 -10.98
CA TYR A 71 -5.93 -4.51 -10.40
C TYR A 71 -5.78 -5.72 -11.31
N THR A 72 -6.90 -6.28 -11.78
CA THR A 72 -6.94 -7.45 -12.67
C THR A 72 -6.24 -7.15 -13.99
N LYS A 73 -6.51 -5.99 -14.59
CA LYS A 73 -5.87 -5.54 -15.83
C LYS A 73 -4.34 -5.50 -15.70
N LEU A 74 -3.81 -4.96 -14.61
CA LEU A 74 -2.36 -4.93 -14.37
C LEU A 74 -1.78 -6.34 -14.19
N LYS A 75 -2.44 -7.20 -13.42
CA LYS A 75 -2.01 -8.61 -13.23
C LYS A 75 -2.04 -9.38 -14.57
N GLU A 76 -3.07 -9.21 -15.37
CA GLU A 76 -3.17 -9.84 -16.70
C GLU A 76 -2.12 -9.31 -17.66
N THR A 77 -1.87 -8.00 -17.68
CA THR A 77 -0.82 -7.39 -18.49
C THR A 77 0.54 -7.96 -18.12
N ALA A 78 0.84 -8.08 -16.82
CA ALA A 78 2.09 -8.70 -16.36
C ALA A 78 2.23 -10.14 -16.87
N ARG A 79 1.17 -10.93 -16.75
CA ARG A 79 1.15 -12.33 -17.20
C ARG A 79 1.30 -12.46 -18.72
N HIS A 80 0.56 -11.68 -19.50
CA HIS A 80 0.59 -11.76 -20.95
C HIS A 80 1.90 -11.30 -21.59
N ARG A 81 2.60 -10.38 -20.92
CA ARG A 81 3.87 -9.83 -21.39
C ARG A 81 5.10 -10.48 -20.76
N ASP A 82 4.90 -11.45 -19.87
CA ASP A 82 5.97 -12.11 -19.10
C ASP A 82 6.86 -11.12 -18.35
N ILE A 83 6.25 -10.09 -17.78
CA ILE A 83 6.88 -9.11 -16.90
C ILE A 83 6.34 -9.22 -15.48
N LYS A 84 6.90 -8.47 -14.55
CA LYS A 84 6.53 -8.56 -13.14
C LYS A 84 5.76 -7.32 -12.68
N PHE A 85 4.70 -7.55 -11.89
CA PHE A 85 4.04 -6.57 -11.06
C PHE A 85 4.11 -7.05 -9.62
N LEU A 86 5.06 -6.51 -8.85
CA LEU A 86 5.40 -6.95 -7.50
C LEU A 86 5.10 -5.83 -6.50
N PHE A 87 4.46 -6.19 -5.39
CA PHE A 87 4.05 -5.25 -4.34
C PHE A 87 4.05 -5.88 -2.95
N GLU A 88 5.03 -6.73 -2.65
CA GLU A 88 5.17 -7.46 -1.39
C GLU A 88 5.08 -6.54 -0.17
N THR A 89 5.77 -5.40 -0.22
CA THR A 89 5.85 -4.46 0.92
C THR A 89 4.55 -3.69 1.19
N ASN A 90 3.53 -3.86 0.35
CA ASN A 90 2.22 -3.24 0.56
C ASN A 90 1.53 -3.77 1.83
N VAL A 91 1.80 -5.03 2.20
CA VAL A 91 1.25 -5.66 3.40
C VAL A 91 2.34 -6.40 4.15
N GLY A 92 2.44 -6.16 5.47
CA GLY A 92 3.37 -6.89 6.33
C GLY A 92 4.80 -6.37 6.33
N ALA A 93 5.05 -5.17 5.80
CA ALA A 93 6.37 -4.56 5.71
C ALA A 93 7.39 -5.49 5.01
N GLY A 94 8.43 -5.94 5.71
CA GLY A 94 9.44 -6.83 5.17
C GLY A 94 9.11 -8.32 5.27
N LEU A 95 7.92 -8.70 5.73
CA LEU A 95 7.51 -10.11 5.82
C LEU A 95 7.05 -10.62 4.45
N PRO A 96 7.39 -11.87 4.06
CA PRO A 96 7.00 -12.45 2.77
C PRO A 96 5.57 -13.00 2.83
N ILE A 97 4.58 -12.12 2.93
CA ILE A 97 3.16 -12.50 3.08
C ILE A 97 2.54 -12.79 1.72
N ILE A 98 2.63 -11.86 0.78
CA ILE A 98 2.02 -11.98 -0.55
C ILE A 98 2.68 -13.12 -1.33
N ASN A 99 4.00 -13.19 -1.33
CA ASN A 99 4.73 -14.29 -1.97
C ASN A 99 4.35 -15.65 -1.38
N THR A 100 4.27 -15.77 -0.05
CA THR A 100 3.85 -17.03 0.60
C THR A 100 2.43 -17.43 0.19
N MET A 101 1.49 -16.48 0.14
CA MET A 101 0.13 -16.75 -0.34
C MET A 101 0.13 -17.21 -1.80
N ASN A 102 0.88 -16.54 -2.66
CA ASN A 102 1.00 -16.91 -4.07
C ASN A 102 1.62 -18.30 -4.24
N ASP A 103 2.62 -18.67 -3.45
CA ASP A 103 3.24 -19.99 -3.49
C ASP A 103 2.23 -21.09 -3.11
N LEU A 104 1.42 -20.87 -2.08
CA LEU A 104 0.34 -21.79 -1.69
C LEU A 104 -0.68 -21.97 -2.82
N ILE A 105 -1.17 -20.86 -3.37
CA ILE A 105 -2.19 -20.86 -4.44
C ILE A 105 -1.64 -21.51 -5.71
N ASN A 106 -0.41 -21.20 -6.10
CA ASN A 106 0.25 -21.80 -7.27
C ASN A 106 0.53 -23.29 -7.08
N SER A 107 0.61 -23.76 -5.82
CA SER A 107 0.70 -25.18 -5.49
C SER A 107 -0.65 -25.90 -5.48
N GLY A 108 -1.75 -25.21 -5.79
CA GLY A 108 -3.11 -25.75 -5.85
C GLY A 108 -3.88 -25.66 -4.53
N ASP A 109 -3.37 -24.94 -3.55
CA ASP A 109 -4.08 -24.70 -2.27
C ASP A 109 -5.03 -23.49 -2.37
N HIS A 110 -5.91 -23.36 -1.39
CA HIS A 110 -6.92 -22.30 -1.33
C HIS A 110 -6.94 -21.65 0.05
N ILE A 111 -6.88 -20.33 0.09
CA ILE A 111 -7.01 -19.58 1.34
C ILE A 111 -8.48 -19.51 1.75
N LEU A 112 -8.87 -20.23 2.78
CA LEU A 112 -10.24 -20.28 3.27
C LEU A 112 -10.55 -19.19 4.30
N LYS A 113 -9.54 -18.77 5.06
CA LYS A 113 -9.68 -17.76 6.11
C LYS A 113 -8.35 -17.05 6.32
N LEU A 114 -8.42 -15.74 6.52
CA LEU A 114 -7.26 -14.90 6.86
C LEU A 114 -7.63 -14.04 8.06
N GLU A 115 -6.85 -14.09 9.11
CA GLU A 115 -6.96 -13.25 10.29
C GLU A 115 -5.60 -12.61 10.57
N ALA A 116 -5.56 -11.29 10.64
CA ALA A 116 -4.30 -10.57 10.81
C ALA A 116 -4.48 -9.22 11.53
N VAL A 117 -3.43 -8.79 12.21
CA VAL A 117 -3.28 -7.43 12.68
C VAL A 117 -2.51 -6.66 11.60
N LEU A 118 -3.18 -5.75 10.90
CA LEU A 118 -2.63 -5.05 9.74
C LEU A 118 -2.16 -3.60 10.02
N SER A 119 -2.28 -3.15 11.28
CA SER A 119 -1.86 -1.83 11.72
C SER A 119 -1.03 -1.91 13.01
N GLY A 120 0.24 -1.50 12.93
CA GLY A 120 1.11 -1.37 14.09
C GLY A 120 0.58 -0.32 15.08
N THR A 121 0.11 0.81 14.59
CA THR A 121 -0.46 1.90 15.39
C THR A 121 -1.67 1.44 16.20
N LEU A 122 -2.65 0.83 15.52
CA LEU A 122 -3.85 0.32 16.21
C LEU A 122 -3.50 -0.80 17.19
N ASN A 123 -2.57 -1.68 16.82
CA ASN A 123 -2.09 -2.72 17.71
C ASN A 123 -1.46 -2.13 18.98
N TYR A 124 -0.60 -1.14 18.83
CA TYR A 124 0.00 -0.44 19.97
C TYR A 124 -1.07 0.19 20.87
N ILE A 125 -1.99 0.98 20.29
CA ILE A 125 -3.04 1.68 21.02
C ILE A 125 -3.90 0.67 21.81
N PHE A 126 -4.40 -0.39 21.16
CA PHE A 126 -5.29 -1.36 21.80
C PHE A 126 -4.60 -2.23 22.85
N ASN A 127 -3.29 -2.45 22.76
CA ASN A 127 -2.53 -3.14 23.79
C ASN A 127 -2.12 -2.22 24.95
N THR A 128 -2.15 -0.90 24.77
CA THR A 128 -1.78 0.10 25.80
C THR A 128 -2.99 0.48 26.67
N ILE A 129 -4.21 0.44 26.13
CA ILE A 129 -5.43 0.78 26.88
C ILE A 129 -5.60 -0.16 28.08
N SER A 130 -5.84 0.44 29.25
CA SER A 130 -6.15 -0.27 30.49
C SER A 130 -7.14 0.52 31.35
N ALA A 131 -7.44 0.02 32.54
CA ALA A 131 -8.26 0.77 33.49
C ALA A 131 -7.63 2.12 33.90
N ASP A 132 -6.30 2.20 33.88
CA ASP A 132 -5.53 3.38 34.29
C ASP A 132 -5.11 4.25 33.11
N ILE A 133 -5.13 3.72 31.86
CA ILE A 133 -4.72 4.42 30.64
C ILE A 133 -5.91 4.53 29.71
N PRO A 134 -6.58 5.68 29.64
CA PRO A 134 -7.70 5.90 28.75
C PRO A 134 -7.26 5.94 27.27
N PHE A 135 -8.21 5.76 26.36
CA PHE A 135 -7.95 5.71 24.91
C PHE A 135 -7.20 6.95 24.38
N SER A 136 -7.56 8.14 24.89
CA SER A 136 -6.88 9.39 24.48
C SER A 136 -5.40 9.39 24.88
N GLU A 137 -5.09 8.90 26.05
CA GLU A 137 -3.70 8.80 26.55
C GLU A 137 -2.91 7.77 25.73
N ALA A 138 -3.51 6.62 25.44
CA ALA A 138 -2.87 5.60 24.60
C ALA A 138 -2.52 6.13 23.19
N ILE A 139 -3.35 7.03 22.63
CA ILE A 139 -3.05 7.70 21.36
C ILE A 139 -1.87 8.67 21.51
N HIS A 140 -1.81 9.45 22.58
CA HIS A 140 -0.67 10.33 22.83
C HIS A 140 0.63 9.52 22.97
N MET A 141 0.61 8.44 23.73
CA MET A 141 1.76 7.55 23.87
C MET A 141 2.17 6.93 22.53
N ALA A 142 1.23 6.53 21.67
CA ALA A 142 1.53 6.02 20.34
C ALA A 142 2.22 7.07 19.46
N LYS A 143 1.80 8.34 19.56
CA LYS A 143 2.41 9.46 18.84
C LYS A 143 3.83 9.76 19.35
N GLU A 144 4.02 9.84 20.65
CA GLU A 144 5.33 10.05 21.26
C GLU A 144 6.33 8.94 20.95
N ALA A 145 5.85 7.70 20.89
CA ALA A 145 6.63 6.54 20.52
C ALA A 145 6.87 6.40 18.99
N GLY A 146 6.32 7.32 18.18
CA GLY A 146 6.49 7.32 16.72
C GLY A 146 5.69 6.24 15.97
N TYR A 147 4.69 5.64 16.61
CA TYR A 147 3.81 4.64 15.97
C TYR A 147 2.62 5.25 15.25
N ALA A 148 2.21 6.47 15.61
CA ALA A 148 1.06 7.15 15.01
C ALA A 148 1.51 8.28 14.08
N GLU A 149 0.73 8.49 13.00
CA GLU A 149 0.88 9.65 12.13
C GLU A 149 0.69 10.97 12.90
N PRO A 150 1.19 12.11 12.39
CA PRO A 150 0.99 13.41 13.02
C PRO A 150 -0.48 13.72 13.34
N ASP A 151 -1.39 13.29 12.44
CA ASP A 151 -2.83 13.26 12.69
C ASP A 151 -3.30 11.81 12.92
N PRO A 152 -3.52 11.39 14.16
CA PRO A 152 -3.92 10.02 14.47
C PRO A 152 -5.30 9.63 13.90
N ARG A 153 -6.10 10.60 13.43
CA ARG A 153 -7.39 10.33 12.76
C ARG A 153 -7.18 9.57 11.44
N ILE A 154 -6.03 9.74 10.81
CA ILE A 154 -5.65 8.99 9.59
C ILE A 154 -5.56 7.50 9.92
N ASP A 155 -4.80 7.14 10.97
CA ASP A 155 -4.67 5.75 11.43
C ASP A 155 -6.01 5.17 11.88
N LEU A 156 -6.76 5.95 12.70
CA LEU A 156 -8.05 5.55 13.24
C LEU A 156 -9.15 5.44 12.17
N SER A 157 -8.97 6.05 10.99
CA SER A 157 -9.91 5.91 9.87
C SER A 157 -10.00 4.48 9.33
N GLY A 158 -8.97 3.67 9.58
CA GLY A 158 -8.85 2.31 9.08
C GLY A 158 -8.64 2.20 7.56
N LYS A 159 -8.43 3.31 6.84
CA LYS A 159 -8.27 3.29 5.37
C LYS A 159 -7.10 2.42 4.93
N ASP A 160 -5.96 2.53 5.59
CA ASP A 160 -4.78 1.71 5.27
C ASP A 160 -5.02 0.22 5.56
N VAL A 161 -5.71 -0.08 6.65
CA VAL A 161 -6.11 -1.47 6.99
C VAL A 161 -7.04 -2.05 5.93
N ILE A 162 -8.00 -1.25 5.45
CA ILE A 162 -8.93 -1.68 4.39
C ILE A 162 -8.17 -1.95 3.09
N ARG A 163 -7.26 -1.08 2.68
CA ARG A 163 -6.42 -1.30 1.50
C ARG A 163 -5.61 -2.58 1.61
N LYS A 164 -4.97 -2.81 2.74
CA LYS A 164 -4.21 -4.04 3.00
C LYS A 164 -5.09 -5.28 2.95
N LEU A 165 -6.28 -5.24 3.56
CA LEU A 165 -7.22 -6.35 3.53
C LEU A 165 -7.69 -6.67 2.12
N VAL A 166 -8.02 -5.64 1.32
CA VAL A 166 -8.42 -5.79 -0.08
C VAL A 166 -7.30 -6.42 -0.91
N ILE A 167 -6.05 -5.97 -0.74
CA ILE A 167 -4.89 -6.55 -1.43
C ILE A 167 -4.77 -8.04 -1.09
N LEU A 168 -4.80 -8.42 0.19
CA LEU A 168 -4.69 -9.82 0.59
C LEU A 168 -5.85 -10.67 0.09
N ALA A 169 -7.08 -10.14 0.13
CA ALA A 169 -8.25 -10.87 -0.38
C ALA A 169 -8.13 -11.12 -1.89
N ARG A 170 -7.65 -10.14 -2.66
CA ARG A 170 -7.43 -10.26 -4.11
C ARG A 170 -6.33 -11.26 -4.44
N GLU A 171 -5.22 -11.21 -3.72
CA GLU A 171 -4.14 -12.21 -3.87
C GLU A 171 -4.58 -13.62 -3.44
N ALA A 172 -5.57 -13.72 -2.54
CA ALA A 172 -6.23 -14.99 -2.22
C ALA A 172 -7.27 -15.45 -3.27
N GLY A 173 -7.47 -14.69 -4.35
CA GLY A 173 -8.38 -15.03 -5.47
C GLY A 173 -9.82 -14.53 -5.31
N TYR A 174 -10.10 -13.64 -4.34
CA TYR A 174 -11.46 -13.12 -4.12
C TYR A 174 -11.64 -11.75 -4.79
N PRO A 175 -12.69 -11.56 -5.63
CA PRO A 175 -13.00 -10.27 -6.25
C PRO A 175 -13.65 -9.34 -5.23
N VAL A 176 -12.84 -8.55 -4.51
CA VAL A 176 -13.28 -7.67 -3.42
C VAL A 176 -12.98 -6.22 -3.78
N GLU A 177 -13.95 -5.34 -3.54
CA GLU A 177 -13.80 -3.90 -3.57
C GLU A 177 -13.66 -3.32 -2.15
N GLN A 178 -13.07 -2.12 -2.04
CA GLN A 178 -12.96 -1.44 -0.73
C GLN A 178 -14.34 -1.19 -0.09
N ALA A 179 -15.39 -1.02 -0.91
CA ALA A 179 -16.77 -0.82 -0.46
C ALA A 179 -17.39 -2.07 0.18
N ASP A 180 -16.90 -3.27 -0.17
CA ASP A 180 -17.42 -4.54 0.37
C ASP A 180 -16.95 -4.79 1.80
N VAL A 181 -15.90 -4.08 2.24
CA VAL A 181 -15.32 -4.26 3.57
C VAL A 181 -16.24 -3.69 4.63
N LYS A 182 -16.83 -4.58 5.44
CA LYS A 182 -17.64 -4.18 6.59
C LYS A 182 -16.73 -3.61 7.69
N ARG A 183 -17.00 -2.39 8.07
CA ARG A 183 -16.29 -1.68 9.14
C ARG A 183 -17.06 -1.81 10.45
N ASN A 184 -16.52 -2.56 11.38
CA ASN A 184 -16.92 -2.45 12.78
C ASN A 184 -15.88 -1.56 13.47
N LEU A 185 -15.92 -0.27 13.14
CA LEU A 185 -15.04 0.68 13.80
C LEU A 185 -15.40 0.69 15.29
N VAL A 186 -14.41 0.50 16.14
CA VAL A 186 -14.48 0.89 17.53
C VAL A 186 -14.53 2.42 17.55
N HIS A 187 -15.67 2.96 17.18
CA HIS A 187 -15.87 4.38 16.99
C HIS A 187 -16.85 4.87 18.02
N PRO A 188 -16.37 5.36 19.14
CA PRO A 188 -17.18 6.31 19.86
C PRO A 188 -17.02 7.64 19.12
N GLY A 189 -17.98 8.01 18.27
CA GLY A 189 -18.05 9.34 17.65
C GLY A 189 -18.06 10.49 18.67
N LYS A 190 -17.96 10.18 19.95
CA LYS A 190 -17.74 11.08 21.09
C LYS A 190 -16.27 11.26 21.49
N VAL A 191 -15.38 10.31 21.23
CA VAL A 191 -13.96 10.36 21.66
C VAL A 191 -13.11 11.23 20.72
N LEU A 192 -13.43 11.26 19.43
CA LEU A 192 -12.68 12.07 18.46
C LEU A 192 -13.06 13.57 18.44
N ARG A 193 -14.13 13.97 19.14
CA ARG A 193 -14.53 15.39 19.24
C ARG A 193 -13.66 16.22 20.19
N GLY A 194 -12.75 15.62 20.91
CA GLY A 194 -11.86 16.27 21.88
C GLY A 194 -10.42 16.51 21.40
N PHE A 195 -10.10 16.18 20.16
CA PHE A 195 -8.81 16.52 19.58
C PHE A 195 -8.87 17.89 18.91
N PRO A 196 -7.94 18.82 19.24
CA PRO A 196 -7.85 20.12 18.61
C PRO A 196 -7.47 20.03 17.13
#